data_539c264a8523b2ba710baf1ff76b1003
#
_entry.id   539c264a8523b2ba710baf1ff76b1003
#
_cell.length_a   1.000
_cell.length_b   1.000
_cell.length_c   1.000
_cell.angle_alpha   90.00
_cell.angle_beta   90.00
_cell.angle_gamma   90.00
#
_symmetry.space_group_name_H-M   'P 1'
#
loop_
_entity.id
_entity.type
_entity.pdbx_description
1 polymer ?
#
loop_
_entity_poly.entity_id
_entity_poly.type
_entity_poly.pdbx_seq_one_letter_code
_entity_poly.pdbx_strand_id
1 'polypeptide(L)'
;MFENIIEKNIKKLARQIHEDYLKEMRASGNTDHPSAVEWDELSEEFRESNRAQARSIGEKLNVVGLAFDAGESSAVTVEEFDAETVLLLAENEHIRWMQEKLANGWVYAPVRDNGKKHHPLLVPYEQLPPEEQQKDINVVKNIIPLLKSIGLRIYRAI
;
A
#
# COMPACT_ATOMS: atom_id res chain seq x y z
N MET A 1 20.25 -1.24 -5.83
CA MET A 1 19.85 -1.80 -7.12
C MET A 1 18.34 -1.86 -7.29
N PHE A 2 17.64 -2.69 -6.52
CA PHE A 2 16.17 -2.71 -6.58
C PHE A 2 15.56 -1.39 -6.13
N GLU A 3 16.15 -0.76 -5.13
CA GLU A 3 15.73 0.54 -4.63
C GLU A 3 15.73 1.60 -5.72
N ASN A 4 16.75 1.58 -6.60
CA ASN A 4 16.82 2.54 -7.70
C ASN A 4 15.68 2.38 -8.69
N ILE A 5 15.20 1.16 -8.92
CA ILE A 5 14.07 0.91 -9.81
C ILE A 5 12.81 1.49 -9.20
N ILE A 6 12.59 1.27 -7.90
CA ILE A 6 11.45 1.85 -7.19
C ILE A 6 11.52 3.38 -7.23
N GLU A 7 12.67 3.98 -6.87
CA GLU A 7 12.82 5.43 -6.85
C GLU A 7 12.57 6.07 -8.20
N LYS A 8 13.04 5.45 -9.29
CA LYS A 8 12.79 5.95 -10.65
C LYS A 8 11.31 5.96 -11.00
N ASN A 9 10.54 5.05 -10.40
CA ASN A 9 9.13 4.87 -10.73
C ASN A 9 8.18 5.32 -9.62
N ILE A 10 8.70 5.99 -8.59
CA ILE A 10 7.89 6.42 -7.45
C ILE A 10 6.65 7.20 -7.88
N LYS A 11 6.81 8.16 -8.77
CA LYS A 11 5.68 8.98 -9.23
C LYS A 11 4.62 8.13 -9.94
N LYS A 12 5.06 7.23 -10.81
CA LYS A 12 4.12 6.34 -11.52
C LYS A 12 3.42 5.39 -10.56
N LEU A 13 4.17 4.80 -9.63
CA LEU A 13 3.60 3.88 -8.65
C LEU A 13 2.62 4.57 -7.72
N ALA A 14 3.00 5.72 -7.18
CA ALA A 14 2.14 6.48 -6.28
C ALA A 14 0.84 6.91 -6.97
N ARG A 15 0.95 7.36 -8.21
CA ARG A 15 -0.23 7.76 -8.99
C ARG A 15 -1.13 6.57 -9.28
N GLN A 16 -0.56 5.43 -9.65
CA GLN A 16 -1.33 4.22 -9.91
C GLN A 16 -2.01 3.70 -8.64
N ILE A 17 -1.31 3.74 -7.49
CA ILE A 17 -1.90 3.39 -6.20
C ILE A 17 -3.14 4.24 -5.94
N HIS A 18 -3.03 5.53 -6.16
CA HIS A 18 -4.17 6.43 -5.97
C HIS A 18 -5.31 6.16 -6.95
N GLU A 19 -4.99 5.92 -8.22
CA GLU A 19 -6.00 5.61 -9.22
C GLU A 19 -6.76 4.32 -8.90
N ASP A 20 -6.06 3.29 -8.43
CA ASP A 20 -6.68 2.04 -8.02
C ASP A 20 -7.59 2.25 -6.81
N TYR A 21 -7.12 3.01 -5.83
CA TYR A 21 -7.90 3.38 -4.64
C TYR A 21 -9.16 4.16 -5.03
N LEU A 22 -9.01 5.15 -5.91
CA LEU A 22 -10.13 5.99 -6.36
C LEU A 22 -11.19 5.15 -7.08
N LYS A 23 -10.74 4.20 -7.89
CA LYS A 23 -11.63 3.28 -8.59
C LYS A 23 -12.47 2.46 -7.60
N GLU A 24 -11.83 1.94 -6.54
CA GLU A 24 -12.54 1.21 -5.48
C GLU A 24 -13.53 2.10 -4.74
N MET A 25 -13.13 3.31 -4.41
CA MET A 25 -14.00 4.27 -3.72
C MET A 25 -15.23 4.58 -4.54
N ARG A 26 -15.07 4.81 -5.84
CA ARG A 26 -16.19 5.08 -6.75
C ARG A 26 -17.11 3.87 -6.89
N ALA A 27 -16.53 2.68 -6.97
CA ALA A 27 -17.30 1.44 -7.08
C ALA A 27 -18.13 1.16 -5.83
N SER A 28 -17.64 1.55 -4.65
CA SER A 28 -18.33 1.34 -3.37
C SER A 28 -19.26 2.50 -3.00
N GLY A 29 -19.28 3.59 -3.79
CA GLY A 29 -20.08 4.78 -3.51
C GLY A 29 -19.52 5.71 -2.44
N ASN A 30 -18.30 5.47 -1.97
CA ASN A 30 -17.65 6.29 -0.94
C ASN A 30 -16.93 7.50 -1.56
N THR A 31 -17.70 8.43 -2.12
CA THR A 31 -17.11 9.58 -2.84
C THR A 31 -17.03 10.85 -2.01
N ASP A 32 -17.44 10.82 -0.74
CA ASP A 32 -17.42 12.01 0.12
C ASP A 32 -16.10 12.25 0.85
N HIS A 33 -15.18 11.29 0.82
CA HIS A 33 -13.90 11.44 1.49
C HIS A 33 -13.01 12.43 0.73
N PRO A 34 -12.22 13.28 1.46
CA PRO A 34 -11.31 14.25 0.81
C PRO A 34 -10.30 13.64 -0.16
N SER A 35 -9.98 12.34 -0.01
CA SER A 35 -9.07 11.64 -0.91
C SER A 35 -9.75 11.08 -2.16
N ALA A 36 -11.08 11.19 -2.27
CA ALA A 36 -11.83 10.66 -3.43
C ALA A 36 -11.86 11.66 -4.59
N VAL A 37 -10.70 12.16 -4.97
CA VAL A 37 -10.51 13.14 -6.06
C VAL A 37 -9.37 12.68 -6.96
N GLU A 38 -9.28 13.27 -8.16
CA GLU A 38 -8.19 12.98 -9.08
C GLU A 38 -6.84 13.39 -8.49
N TRP A 39 -5.77 12.77 -8.96
CA TRP A 39 -4.41 13.02 -8.46
C TRP A 39 -4.05 14.51 -8.41
N ASP A 40 -4.41 15.26 -9.46
CA ASP A 40 -4.05 16.68 -9.56
C ASP A 40 -4.76 17.54 -8.50
N GLU A 41 -5.88 17.07 -7.98
CA GLU A 41 -6.65 17.76 -6.94
C GLU A 41 -6.34 17.22 -5.53
N LEU A 42 -5.54 16.16 -5.45
CA LEU A 42 -5.21 15.51 -4.19
C LEU A 42 -4.25 16.36 -3.38
N SER A 43 -4.46 16.43 -2.06
CA SER A 43 -3.56 17.18 -1.18
C SER A 43 -2.17 16.56 -1.18
N GLU A 44 -1.15 17.39 -0.91
CA GLU A 44 0.23 16.90 -0.85
C GLU A 44 0.43 15.85 0.25
N GLU A 45 -0.30 15.96 1.36
CA GLU A 45 -0.26 14.96 2.43
C GLU A 45 -0.67 13.58 1.90
N PHE A 46 -1.77 13.51 1.14
CA PHE A 46 -2.22 12.25 0.56
C PHE A 46 -1.29 11.76 -0.55
N ARG A 47 -0.74 12.67 -1.36
CA ARG A 47 0.25 12.30 -2.39
C ARG A 47 1.49 11.68 -1.74
N GLU A 48 1.98 12.28 -0.66
CA GLU A 48 3.15 11.75 0.05
C GLU A 48 2.84 10.40 0.70
N SER A 49 1.63 10.21 1.20
CA SER A 49 1.21 8.90 1.73
C SER A 49 1.26 7.83 0.65
N ASN A 50 0.82 8.14 -0.57
CA ASN A 50 0.92 7.21 -1.70
C ASN A 50 2.37 6.93 -2.08
N ARG A 51 3.25 7.93 -2.02
CA ARG A 51 4.69 7.74 -2.28
C ARG A 51 5.33 6.84 -1.22
N ALA A 52 4.97 7.05 0.04
CA ALA A 52 5.47 6.22 1.13
C ALA A 52 5.02 4.77 0.97
N GLN A 53 3.79 4.55 0.56
CA GLN A 53 3.29 3.22 0.27
C GLN A 53 4.07 2.57 -0.87
N ALA A 54 4.33 3.32 -1.94
CA ALA A 54 5.13 2.83 -3.07
C ALA A 54 6.55 2.44 -2.63
N ARG A 55 7.19 3.28 -1.82
CA ARG A 55 8.54 2.99 -1.31
C ARG A 55 8.59 1.73 -0.46
N SER A 56 7.51 1.41 0.24
CA SER A 56 7.46 0.25 1.13
C SER A 56 7.39 -1.08 0.39
N ILE A 57 7.12 -1.08 -0.91
CA ILE A 57 6.94 -2.31 -1.68
C ILE A 57 8.20 -3.17 -1.66
N GLY A 58 9.36 -2.57 -1.90
CA GLY A 58 10.63 -3.30 -1.92
C GLY A 58 10.93 -3.97 -0.59
N GLU A 59 10.71 -3.25 0.50
CA GLU A 59 10.90 -3.77 1.85
C GLU A 59 9.95 -4.93 2.15
N LYS A 60 8.67 -4.78 1.77
CA LYS A 60 7.69 -5.85 1.93
C LYS A 60 8.12 -7.14 1.24
N LEU A 61 8.53 -7.03 -0.03
CA LEU A 61 8.97 -8.20 -0.78
C LEU A 61 10.19 -8.84 -0.16
N ASN A 62 11.14 -8.02 0.30
CA ASN A 62 12.33 -8.51 0.97
C ASN A 62 12.01 -9.32 2.23
N VAL A 63 11.03 -8.87 3.02
CA VAL A 63 10.62 -9.56 4.26
C VAL A 63 10.16 -10.99 3.99
N VAL A 64 9.53 -11.23 2.85
CA VAL A 64 9.00 -12.56 2.49
C VAL A 64 9.89 -13.32 1.50
N GLY A 65 11.13 -12.86 1.31
CA GLY A 65 12.10 -13.55 0.46
C GLY A 65 11.82 -13.46 -1.03
N LEU A 66 11.18 -12.37 -1.46
CA LEU A 66 10.88 -12.13 -2.87
C LEU A 66 11.70 -10.96 -3.37
N ALA A 67 11.97 -10.95 -4.67
CA ALA A 67 12.66 -9.88 -5.37
C ALA A 67 11.88 -9.50 -6.62
N PHE A 68 12.27 -8.40 -7.26
CA PHE A 68 11.64 -7.98 -8.50
C PHE A 68 12.70 -7.39 -9.44
N ASP A 69 12.44 -7.51 -10.73
CA ASP A 69 13.30 -6.92 -11.78
C ASP A 69 12.48 -6.69 -13.05
N ALA A 70 13.15 -6.19 -14.09
CA ALA A 70 12.54 -5.91 -15.39
C ALA A 70 12.61 -7.13 -16.34
N GLY A 71 12.74 -8.32 -15.80
CA GLY A 71 12.77 -9.55 -16.59
C GLY A 71 14.16 -10.07 -16.90
N GLU A 72 15.21 -9.59 -16.22
CA GLU A 72 16.58 -10.05 -16.43
C GLU A 72 16.83 -11.43 -15.84
N SER A 73 16.10 -11.80 -14.79
CA SER A 73 16.28 -13.09 -14.14
C SER A 73 15.58 -14.19 -14.93
N SER A 74 16.17 -15.39 -14.92
CA SER A 74 15.55 -16.59 -15.48
C SER A 74 14.65 -17.29 -14.45
N ALA A 75 14.54 -16.76 -13.25
CA ALA A 75 13.72 -17.35 -12.19
C ALA A 75 12.23 -17.36 -12.56
N VAL A 76 11.51 -18.32 -12.00
CA VAL A 76 10.07 -18.43 -12.22
C VAL A 76 9.37 -17.25 -11.57
N THR A 77 8.51 -16.58 -12.32
CA THR A 77 7.74 -15.44 -11.86
C THR A 77 6.69 -15.88 -10.84
N VAL A 78 6.56 -15.09 -9.77
CA VAL A 78 5.48 -15.24 -8.79
C VAL A 78 4.28 -14.49 -9.33
N GLU A 79 3.22 -15.22 -9.67
CA GLU A 79 2.00 -14.61 -10.24
C GLU A 79 0.96 -14.29 -9.16
N GLU A 80 1.10 -14.89 -7.99
CA GLU A 80 0.15 -14.76 -6.91
C GLU A 80 0.84 -15.02 -5.59
N PHE A 81 0.47 -14.27 -4.54
CA PHE A 81 0.95 -14.54 -3.19
C PHE A 81 0.10 -15.63 -2.56
N ASP A 82 0.73 -16.54 -1.80
CA ASP A 82 -0.04 -17.51 -1.02
C ASP A 82 -0.71 -16.81 0.18
N ALA A 83 -1.66 -17.52 0.82
CA ALA A 83 -2.46 -16.95 1.91
C ALA A 83 -1.61 -16.47 3.09
N GLU A 84 -0.57 -17.22 3.44
CA GLU A 84 0.33 -16.86 4.54
C GLU A 84 1.10 -15.58 4.23
N THR A 85 1.62 -15.46 3.01
CA THR A 85 2.33 -14.27 2.54
C THR A 85 1.41 -13.06 2.56
N VAL A 86 0.18 -13.21 2.07
CA VAL A 86 -0.81 -12.13 2.08
C VAL A 86 -1.04 -11.61 3.49
N LEU A 87 -1.23 -12.49 4.46
CA LEU A 87 -1.46 -12.08 5.86
C LEU A 87 -0.25 -11.39 6.47
N LEU A 88 0.94 -11.90 6.24
CA LEU A 88 2.17 -11.26 6.73
C LEU A 88 2.32 -9.85 6.17
N LEU A 89 2.10 -9.70 4.88
CA LEU A 89 2.23 -8.39 4.23
C LEU A 89 1.10 -7.43 4.61
N ALA A 90 -0.12 -7.96 4.84
CA ALA A 90 -1.23 -7.12 5.30
C ALA A 90 -0.95 -6.56 6.69
N GLU A 91 -0.43 -7.37 7.61
CA GLU A 91 0.00 -6.90 8.93
C GLU A 91 1.11 -5.85 8.80
N ASN A 92 2.07 -6.09 7.93
CA ASN A 92 3.17 -5.15 7.67
C ASN A 92 2.63 -3.82 7.15
N GLU A 93 1.67 -3.85 6.23
CA GLU A 93 1.06 -2.63 5.69
C GLU A 93 0.33 -1.85 6.79
N HIS A 94 -0.40 -2.54 7.66
CA HIS A 94 -1.08 -1.86 8.75
C HIS A 94 -0.11 -1.20 9.72
N ILE A 95 0.99 -1.88 10.05
CA ILE A 95 2.05 -1.33 10.90
C ILE A 95 2.65 -0.09 10.25
N ARG A 96 2.96 -0.15 8.96
CA ARG A 96 3.49 0.99 8.21
C ARG A 96 2.53 2.17 8.29
N TRP A 97 1.24 1.91 8.02
CA TRP A 97 0.21 2.95 8.06
C TRP A 97 0.10 3.59 9.44
N MET A 98 0.11 2.77 10.50
CA MET A 98 0.07 3.28 11.88
C MET A 98 1.28 4.16 12.18
N GLN A 99 2.47 3.73 11.80
CA GLN A 99 3.70 4.50 12.03
C GLN A 99 3.63 5.85 11.32
N GLU A 100 3.12 5.87 10.10
CA GLU A 100 2.93 7.12 9.35
C GLU A 100 1.96 8.05 10.07
N LYS A 101 0.84 7.53 10.54
CA LYS A 101 -0.16 8.33 11.26
C LYS A 101 0.40 8.86 12.57
N LEU A 102 1.06 8.02 13.35
CA LEU A 102 1.66 8.43 14.62
C LEU A 102 2.74 9.49 14.41
N ALA A 103 3.56 9.35 13.36
CA ALA A 103 4.57 10.35 13.02
C ALA A 103 3.97 11.70 12.64
N ASN A 104 2.74 11.71 12.15
CA ASN A 104 2.02 12.92 11.77
C ASN A 104 1.12 13.46 12.88
N GLY A 105 1.27 12.95 14.10
CA GLY A 105 0.59 13.46 15.28
C GLY A 105 -0.80 12.85 15.54
N TRP A 106 -1.18 11.81 14.80
CA TRP A 106 -2.43 11.11 15.06
C TRP A 106 -2.31 10.24 16.31
N VAL A 107 -3.40 10.11 17.03
CA VAL A 107 -3.48 9.26 18.22
C VAL A 107 -4.77 8.43 18.18
N TYR A 108 -4.75 7.33 18.91
CA TYR A 108 -5.95 6.49 19.02
C TYR A 108 -7.05 7.24 19.77
N ALA A 109 -8.28 7.11 19.28
CA ALA A 109 -9.47 7.51 20.00
C ALA A 109 -10.64 6.67 19.47
N PRO A 110 -11.65 6.37 20.28
CA PRO A 110 -12.74 5.50 19.84
C PRO A 110 -13.61 6.09 18.73
N VAL A 111 -13.57 7.41 18.55
CA VAL A 111 -14.32 8.10 17.50
C VAL A 111 -13.35 8.89 16.63
N ARG A 112 -13.47 8.75 15.33
CA ARG A 112 -12.64 9.48 14.38
C ARG A 112 -12.94 10.97 14.44
N ASP A 113 -11.88 11.79 14.52
CA ASP A 113 -11.96 13.25 14.47
C ASP A 113 -10.73 13.76 13.73
N ASN A 114 -10.92 14.12 12.47
CA ASN A 114 -9.82 14.56 11.62
C ASN A 114 -9.19 15.87 12.11
N GLY A 115 -9.98 16.76 12.68
CA GLY A 115 -9.49 18.02 13.24
C GLY A 115 -8.57 17.85 14.42
N LYS A 116 -8.85 16.87 15.25
CA LYS A 116 -8.04 16.52 16.42
C LYS A 116 -6.99 15.45 16.14
N LYS A 117 -6.99 14.89 14.94
CA LYS A 117 -6.14 13.75 14.55
C LYS A 117 -6.38 12.53 15.43
N HIS A 118 -7.64 12.21 15.65
CA HIS A 118 -8.07 11.02 16.38
C HIS A 118 -8.51 9.95 15.41
N HIS A 119 -8.04 8.72 15.60
CA HIS A 119 -8.37 7.61 14.70
C HIS A 119 -8.60 6.31 15.46
N PRO A 120 -9.76 5.65 15.28
CA PRO A 120 -10.06 4.42 16.01
C PRO A 120 -9.32 3.19 15.48
N LEU A 121 -8.70 3.26 14.30
CA LEU A 121 -7.99 2.14 13.70
C LEU A 121 -6.50 2.08 14.07
N LEU A 122 -6.03 2.96 14.96
CA LEU A 122 -4.65 2.91 15.46
C LEU A 122 -4.54 1.83 16.55
N VAL A 123 -4.78 0.60 16.16
CA VAL A 123 -4.77 -0.61 17.00
C VAL A 123 -4.05 -1.73 16.25
N PRO A 124 -3.60 -2.80 16.92
CA PRO A 124 -2.99 -3.94 16.23
C PRO A 124 -3.91 -4.52 15.15
N TYR A 125 -3.30 -5.09 14.12
CA TYR A 125 -4.04 -5.62 12.96
C TYR A 125 -5.15 -6.59 13.36
N GLU A 126 -4.89 -7.49 14.32
CA GLU A 126 -5.88 -8.48 14.75
C GLU A 126 -7.10 -7.87 15.44
N GLN A 127 -7.03 -6.60 15.85
CA GLN A 127 -8.16 -5.88 16.45
C GLN A 127 -8.97 -5.10 15.42
N LEU A 128 -8.52 -5.07 14.17
CA LEU A 128 -9.26 -4.39 13.12
C LEU A 128 -10.53 -5.15 12.77
N PRO A 129 -11.63 -4.45 12.44
CA PRO A 129 -12.80 -5.10 11.85
C PRO A 129 -12.43 -5.81 10.55
N PRO A 130 -13.11 -6.91 10.18
CA PRO A 130 -12.80 -7.65 8.96
C PRO A 130 -12.76 -6.79 7.69
N GLU A 131 -13.66 -5.82 7.55
CA GLU A 131 -13.69 -4.93 6.40
C GLU A 131 -12.46 -4.02 6.31
N GLU A 132 -11.87 -3.68 7.45
CA GLU A 132 -10.63 -2.88 7.47
C GLU A 132 -9.42 -3.75 7.19
N GLN A 133 -9.41 -4.99 7.71
CA GLN A 133 -8.37 -5.96 7.37
C GLN A 133 -8.35 -6.23 5.87
N GLN A 134 -9.53 -6.31 5.25
CA GLN A 134 -9.63 -6.55 3.82
C GLN A 134 -9.00 -5.44 2.99
N LYS A 135 -9.04 -4.20 3.46
CA LYS A 135 -8.38 -3.08 2.77
C LYS A 135 -6.87 -3.30 2.67
N ASP A 136 -6.25 -3.74 3.76
CA ASP A 136 -4.82 -4.05 3.77
C ASP A 136 -4.51 -5.25 2.87
N ILE A 137 -5.37 -6.27 2.88
CA ILE A 137 -5.24 -7.43 2.00
C ILE A 137 -5.30 -7.00 0.54
N ASN A 138 -6.22 -6.11 0.20
CA ASN A 138 -6.36 -5.60 -1.18
C ASN A 138 -5.12 -4.81 -1.63
N VAL A 139 -4.55 -4.00 -0.75
CA VAL A 139 -3.30 -3.29 -1.03
C VAL A 139 -2.19 -4.28 -1.36
N VAL A 140 -2.06 -5.33 -0.56
CA VAL A 140 -1.02 -6.35 -0.77
C VAL A 140 -1.24 -7.11 -2.08
N LYS A 141 -2.46 -7.54 -2.34
CA LYS A 141 -2.77 -8.27 -3.58
C LYS A 141 -2.55 -7.42 -4.83
N ASN A 142 -2.66 -6.10 -4.70
CA ASN A 142 -2.44 -5.18 -5.81
C ASN A 142 -0.95 -4.97 -6.15
N ILE A 143 -0.04 -5.41 -5.31
CA ILE A 143 1.40 -5.22 -5.55
C ILE A 143 1.83 -5.85 -6.88
N ILE A 144 1.42 -7.07 -7.15
CA ILE A 144 1.81 -7.77 -8.38
C ILE A 144 1.31 -7.05 -9.63
N PRO A 145 0.01 -6.75 -9.77
CA PRO A 145 -0.48 -5.99 -10.94
C PRO A 145 0.18 -4.61 -11.04
N LEU A 146 0.41 -3.97 -9.90
CA LEU A 146 1.03 -2.65 -9.86
C LEU A 146 2.44 -2.67 -10.45
N LEU A 147 3.27 -3.62 -10.02
CA LEU A 147 4.63 -3.76 -10.56
C LEU A 147 4.62 -4.17 -12.03
N LYS A 148 3.70 -5.03 -12.43
CA LYS A 148 3.54 -5.39 -13.85
C LYS A 148 3.22 -4.16 -14.71
N SER A 149 2.44 -3.21 -14.19
CA SER A 149 2.06 -2.00 -14.93
C SER A 149 3.27 -1.14 -15.32
N ILE A 150 4.38 -1.28 -14.63
CA ILE A 150 5.63 -0.56 -14.95
C ILE A 150 6.73 -1.49 -15.47
N GLY A 151 6.35 -2.70 -15.90
CA GLY A 151 7.28 -3.63 -16.53
C GLY A 151 8.13 -4.46 -15.58
N LEU A 152 7.76 -4.52 -14.31
CA LEU A 152 8.49 -5.32 -13.32
C LEU A 152 7.77 -6.63 -13.03
N ARG A 153 8.53 -7.65 -12.67
CA ARG A 153 8.00 -8.93 -12.25
C ARG A 153 8.61 -9.36 -10.92
N ILE A 154 7.92 -10.23 -10.21
CA ILE A 154 8.34 -10.72 -8.91
C ILE A 154 8.79 -12.18 -9.04
N TYR A 155 9.84 -12.54 -8.31
CA TYR A 155 10.35 -13.90 -8.27
C TYR A 155 10.94 -14.20 -6.88
N ARG A 156 11.18 -15.49 -6.59
CA ARG A 156 11.79 -15.87 -5.32
C ARG A 156 13.27 -15.52 -5.33
N ALA A 157 13.70 -14.87 -4.27
CA ALA A 157 15.07 -14.39 -4.12
C ALA A 157 16.01 -15.44 -3.55
N ILE A 158 15.73 -16.68 -3.57
CA ILE A 158 16.34 -17.70 -2.95
C ILE A 158 17.33 -18.26 -2.78
#